data_b0f3fd134caad77b8f3138c74c07914f
#
_entry.id   b0f3fd134caad77b8f3138c74c07914f
#
_cell.length_a   1.000
_cell.length_b   1.000
_cell.length_c   1.000
_cell.angle_alpha   90.00
_cell.angle_beta   90.00
_cell.angle_gamma   90.00
#
_symmetry.space_group_name_H-M   'P 1'
#
loop_
_entity.id
_entity.type
_entity.pdbx_description
1 polymer ?
#
loop_
_entity_poly.entity_id
_entity_poly.type
_entity_poly.pdbx_seq_one_letter_code
_entity_poly.pdbx_strand_id
1 'polypeptide(L)'
;MSLRRSIAVRLTVLFATVGTLVLAALGVAIYLSARHDLVAQDFAELENKAALIADLAGSGTSDERAQRLGDALRHHPDIAFHIVDEQGGVLFSTAPQALRAHARTQPADTEPRRHDWTLADGSRLHALNLRQTLADGSSLATLLAIDDARHADFLQRFRHLLAVALVAAAVASSLLGGYVVRQTLRPLRTLADEARHITAGRLQRRLTAEHVPVELEQLAQSLNGMLARLQQDFERLSGFSGDLAHELRTPITNMLTQVQVVLAHPRSNESYRETLLSCAEELQRLAQTVGDLLYLAQAEAPGALPSREGVALDAMVDALLEFYDLLAEERQLTLRREGSAEANGNRLMLHRAVANLLSNALQHATPGTEIVVRLDGTGPTSRIAVHNLGPSIPMQALPRLFDRFFRGERGRHEGAGLGLAITRAIVQAHGGSVSVVSDASGTVFELALPGASGPAQTRRQSSR
;
A
#
# COMPACT_ATOMS: atom_id res chain seq x y z
N MET A 1 -10.25 6.63 -21.99
CA MET A 1 -9.80 5.71 -20.94
C MET A 1 -10.85 4.64 -20.76
N SER A 2 -10.52 3.36 -20.98
CA SER A 2 -11.50 2.27 -21.03
C SER A 2 -12.15 2.05 -19.66
N LEU A 3 -13.46 2.15 -19.59
CA LEU A 3 -14.31 1.84 -18.42
C LEU A 3 -13.97 0.49 -17.76
N ARG A 4 -13.37 -0.45 -18.51
CA ARG A 4 -12.94 -1.78 -18.03
C ARG A 4 -11.78 -1.78 -17.03
N ARG A 5 -11.02 -0.68 -16.88
CA ARG A 5 -9.88 -0.59 -15.94
C ARG A 5 -10.22 0.06 -14.59
N SER A 6 -11.41 0.63 -14.44
CA SER A 6 -11.82 1.27 -13.19
C SER A 6 -12.19 0.23 -12.13
N ILE A 7 -11.49 0.23 -11.00
CA ILE A 7 -11.79 -0.61 -9.82
C ILE A 7 -13.23 -0.38 -9.37
N ALA A 8 -13.71 0.85 -9.39
CA ALA A 8 -15.09 1.20 -9.03
C ALA A 8 -16.10 0.47 -9.92
N VAL A 9 -15.88 0.45 -11.24
CA VAL A 9 -16.78 -0.25 -12.18
C VAL A 9 -16.76 -1.77 -11.94
N ARG A 10 -15.57 -2.34 -11.72
CA ARG A 10 -15.46 -3.79 -11.43
C ARG A 10 -16.17 -4.17 -10.14
N LEU A 11 -15.99 -3.42 -9.07
CA LEU A 11 -16.67 -3.66 -7.79
C LEU A 11 -18.19 -3.49 -7.93
N THR A 12 -18.65 -2.43 -8.60
CA THR A 12 -20.09 -2.22 -8.82
C THR A 12 -20.70 -3.38 -9.62
N VAL A 13 -20.04 -3.83 -10.70
CA VAL A 13 -20.50 -4.97 -11.49
C VAL A 13 -20.47 -6.26 -10.67
N LEU A 14 -19.44 -6.50 -9.88
CA LEU A 14 -19.35 -7.67 -9.02
C LEU A 14 -20.49 -7.69 -7.99
N PHE A 15 -20.73 -6.59 -7.28
CA PHE A 15 -21.84 -6.48 -6.31
C PHE A 15 -23.21 -6.67 -7.00
N ALA A 16 -23.39 -6.05 -8.17
CA ALA A 16 -24.63 -6.19 -8.92
C ALA A 16 -24.87 -7.65 -9.37
N THR A 17 -23.85 -8.32 -9.90
CA THR A 17 -23.99 -9.71 -10.36
C THR A 17 -24.22 -10.69 -9.20
N VAL A 18 -23.43 -10.59 -8.14
CA VAL A 18 -23.59 -11.45 -6.94
C VAL A 18 -24.95 -11.21 -6.28
N GLY A 19 -25.32 -9.94 -6.09
CA GLY A 19 -26.64 -9.59 -5.51
C GLY A 19 -27.79 -10.11 -6.35
N THR A 20 -27.73 -9.97 -7.68
CA THR A 20 -28.76 -10.49 -8.58
C THR A 20 -28.85 -12.02 -8.53
N LEU A 21 -27.72 -12.72 -8.48
CA LEU A 21 -27.70 -14.19 -8.38
C LEU A 21 -28.32 -14.68 -7.07
N VAL A 22 -27.97 -14.03 -5.95
CA VAL A 22 -28.55 -14.37 -4.63
C VAL A 22 -30.04 -14.12 -4.60
N LEU A 23 -30.50 -12.97 -5.11
CA LEU A 23 -31.92 -12.65 -5.20
C LEU A 23 -32.66 -13.62 -6.11
N ALA A 24 -32.09 -13.98 -7.26
CA ALA A 24 -32.68 -14.94 -8.18
C ALA A 24 -32.81 -16.34 -7.54
N ALA A 25 -31.76 -16.80 -6.84
CA ALA A 25 -31.79 -18.06 -6.11
C ALA A 25 -32.87 -18.06 -5.01
N LEU A 26 -32.97 -16.99 -4.27
CA LEU A 26 -34.01 -16.79 -3.24
C LEU A 26 -35.41 -16.80 -3.88
N GLY A 27 -35.62 -16.11 -4.99
CA GLY A 27 -36.87 -16.07 -5.72
C GLY A 27 -37.32 -17.45 -6.22
N VAL A 28 -36.36 -18.21 -6.75
CA VAL A 28 -36.64 -19.59 -7.15
C VAL A 28 -37.02 -20.44 -5.94
N ALA A 29 -36.32 -20.33 -4.83
CA ALA A 29 -36.62 -21.07 -3.59
C ALA A 29 -38.02 -20.74 -3.06
N ILE A 30 -38.40 -19.47 -3.03
CA ILE A 30 -39.73 -19.02 -2.60
C ILE A 30 -40.83 -19.58 -3.53
N TYR A 31 -40.59 -19.50 -4.84
CA TYR A 31 -41.55 -20.05 -5.82
C TYR A 31 -41.74 -21.56 -5.67
N LEU A 32 -40.64 -22.31 -5.50
CA LEU A 32 -40.70 -23.77 -5.30
C LEU A 32 -41.40 -24.15 -3.99
N SER A 33 -41.13 -23.39 -2.91
CA SER A 33 -41.79 -23.58 -1.60
C SER A 33 -43.29 -23.33 -1.71
N ALA A 34 -43.69 -22.21 -2.31
CA ALA A 34 -45.12 -21.89 -2.47
C ALA A 34 -45.85 -22.95 -3.30
N ARG A 35 -45.21 -23.45 -4.38
CA ARG A 35 -45.77 -24.52 -5.17
C ARG A 35 -45.89 -25.83 -4.37
N HIS A 36 -44.87 -26.20 -3.58
CA HIS A 36 -44.90 -27.38 -2.72
C HIS A 36 -46.03 -27.31 -1.69
N ASP A 37 -46.20 -26.14 -1.06
CA ASP A 37 -47.23 -25.92 -0.06
C ASP A 37 -48.65 -26.05 -0.65
N LEU A 38 -48.88 -25.55 -1.89
CA LEU A 38 -50.14 -25.67 -2.58
C LEU A 38 -50.45 -27.14 -2.90
N VAL A 39 -49.51 -27.92 -3.40
CA VAL A 39 -49.68 -29.37 -3.64
C VAL A 39 -49.98 -30.11 -2.34
N ALA A 40 -49.28 -29.77 -1.25
CA ALA A 40 -49.54 -30.39 0.04
C ALA A 40 -50.96 -30.06 0.59
N GLN A 41 -51.47 -28.84 0.33
CA GLN A 41 -52.85 -28.45 0.69
C GLN A 41 -53.86 -29.23 -0.13
N ASP A 42 -53.64 -29.44 -1.46
CA ASP A 42 -54.51 -30.24 -2.31
C ASP A 42 -54.62 -31.66 -1.78
N PHE A 43 -53.52 -32.33 -1.46
CA PHE A 43 -53.57 -33.66 -0.87
C PHE A 43 -54.26 -33.71 0.52
N ALA A 44 -54.03 -32.72 1.37
CA ALA A 44 -54.73 -32.63 2.66
C ALA A 44 -56.26 -32.45 2.48
N GLU A 45 -56.70 -31.66 1.47
CA GLU A 45 -58.10 -31.53 1.11
C GLU A 45 -58.71 -32.85 0.64
N LEU A 46 -57.97 -33.58 -0.22
CA LEU A 46 -58.41 -34.89 -0.69
C LEU A 46 -58.51 -35.92 0.43
N GLU A 47 -57.59 -35.96 1.37
CA GLU A 47 -57.62 -36.85 2.56
C GLU A 47 -58.77 -36.52 3.44
N ASN A 48 -59.05 -35.24 3.72
CA ASN A 48 -60.19 -34.82 4.50
C ASN A 48 -61.51 -35.18 3.83
N LYS A 49 -61.61 -35.07 2.49
CA LYS A 49 -62.80 -35.47 1.74
C LYS A 49 -62.97 -36.99 1.73
N ALA A 50 -61.89 -37.74 1.66
CA ALA A 50 -61.93 -39.20 1.74
C ALA A 50 -62.45 -39.66 3.11
N ALA A 51 -62.03 -39.02 4.21
CA ALA A 51 -62.57 -39.31 5.55
C ALA A 51 -64.05 -38.98 5.66
N LEU A 52 -64.50 -37.84 5.09
CA LEU A 52 -65.92 -37.47 5.03
C LEU A 52 -66.74 -38.51 4.21
N ILE A 53 -66.21 -39.01 3.09
CA ILE A 53 -66.89 -40.04 2.29
C ILE A 53 -67.08 -41.33 3.09
N ALA A 54 -66.05 -41.76 3.83
CA ALA A 54 -66.19 -42.97 4.69
C ALA A 54 -67.25 -42.81 5.75
N ASP A 55 -67.36 -41.63 6.36
CA ASP A 55 -68.37 -41.31 7.38
C ASP A 55 -69.79 -41.30 6.78
N LEU A 56 -69.96 -40.61 5.65
CA LEU A 56 -71.24 -40.53 4.95
C LEU A 56 -71.70 -41.84 4.37
N ALA A 57 -70.80 -42.69 3.93
CA ALA A 57 -71.09 -44.03 3.38
C ALA A 57 -71.43 -45.04 4.47
N GLY A 58 -71.22 -44.76 5.71
CA GLY A 58 -71.60 -45.55 6.90
C GLY A 58 -72.42 -46.78 6.69
N SER A 59 -73.41 -47.12 7.48
CA SER A 59 -74.38 -48.21 7.35
C SER A 59 -75.53 -47.86 6.41
N GLY A 60 -75.99 -48.81 5.58
CA GLY A 60 -77.17 -48.62 4.75
C GLY A 60 -77.08 -49.37 3.39
N THR A 61 -78.14 -49.31 2.62
CA THR A 61 -78.23 -49.93 1.25
C THR A 61 -77.38 -49.09 0.27
N SER A 62 -76.99 -49.70 -0.85
CA SER A 62 -76.22 -49.01 -1.92
C SER A 62 -76.93 -47.76 -2.46
N ASP A 63 -78.27 -47.80 -2.58
CA ASP A 63 -79.04 -46.64 -3.05
C ASP A 63 -79.05 -45.51 -2.03
N GLU A 64 -79.22 -45.79 -0.75
CA GLU A 64 -79.13 -44.78 0.33
C GLU A 64 -77.74 -44.14 0.44
N ARG A 65 -76.69 -44.92 0.25
CA ARG A 65 -75.30 -44.43 0.19
C ARG A 65 -75.11 -43.50 -1.01
N ALA A 66 -75.56 -43.91 -2.20
CA ALA A 66 -75.43 -43.11 -3.42
C ALA A 66 -76.16 -41.78 -3.31
N GLN A 67 -77.36 -41.76 -2.69
CA GLN A 67 -78.10 -40.52 -2.45
C GLN A 67 -77.39 -39.58 -1.49
N ARG A 68 -76.93 -40.05 -0.33
CA ARG A 68 -76.21 -39.24 0.68
C ARG A 68 -74.92 -38.67 0.13
N LEU A 69 -74.10 -39.50 -0.62
CA LEU A 69 -72.90 -39.07 -1.26
C LEU A 69 -73.21 -38.04 -2.37
N GLY A 70 -74.26 -38.24 -3.16
CA GLY A 70 -74.70 -37.33 -4.21
C GLY A 70 -75.09 -35.95 -3.66
N ASP A 71 -75.85 -35.94 -2.58
CA ASP A 71 -76.28 -34.67 -1.95
C ASP A 71 -75.12 -33.91 -1.31
N ALA A 72 -74.12 -34.56 -0.66
CA ALA A 72 -72.98 -33.96 -0.03
C ALA A 72 -71.90 -33.50 -1.01
N LEU A 73 -71.63 -34.28 -2.08
CA LEU A 73 -70.49 -34.08 -2.96
C LEU A 73 -70.78 -33.26 -4.23
N ARG A 74 -72.06 -33.08 -4.64
CA ARG A 74 -72.42 -32.25 -5.80
C ARG A 74 -71.95 -30.78 -5.73
N HIS A 75 -71.79 -30.26 -4.54
CA HIS A 75 -71.43 -28.86 -4.30
C HIS A 75 -69.90 -28.60 -4.29
N HIS A 76 -69.10 -29.63 -4.70
CA HIS A 76 -67.63 -29.52 -4.79
C HIS A 76 -67.18 -29.71 -6.25
N PRO A 77 -67.36 -28.70 -7.13
CA PRO A 77 -67.09 -28.83 -8.56
C PRO A 77 -65.58 -29.00 -8.87
N ASP A 78 -64.73 -28.53 -7.94
CA ASP A 78 -63.27 -28.52 -8.10
C ASP A 78 -62.63 -29.90 -7.86
N ILE A 79 -63.38 -30.87 -7.34
CA ILE A 79 -62.92 -32.22 -7.03
C ILE A 79 -63.65 -33.22 -7.89
N ALA A 80 -62.88 -34.03 -8.63
CA ALA A 80 -63.45 -35.14 -9.34
C ALA A 80 -63.55 -36.38 -8.41
N PHE A 81 -64.72 -36.90 -8.27
CA PHE A 81 -65.05 -38.09 -7.45
C PHE A 81 -65.32 -39.31 -8.31
N HIS A 82 -64.80 -40.45 -7.89
CA HIS A 82 -65.23 -41.79 -8.45
C HIS A 82 -65.25 -42.80 -7.28
N ILE A 83 -66.43 -43.17 -6.85
CA ILE A 83 -66.68 -43.97 -5.67
C ILE A 83 -67.41 -45.25 -6.13
N VAL A 84 -66.77 -46.39 -5.80
CA VAL A 84 -67.24 -47.69 -6.25
C VAL A 84 -67.40 -48.63 -5.05
N ASP A 85 -68.44 -49.41 -5.05
CA ASP A 85 -68.68 -50.44 -4.05
C ASP A 85 -67.80 -51.70 -4.26
N GLU A 86 -67.91 -52.66 -3.34
CA GLU A 86 -67.12 -53.91 -3.37
C GLU A 86 -67.41 -54.77 -4.59
N GLN A 87 -68.59 -54.67 -5.18
CA GLN A 87 -69.06 -55.42 -6.37
C GLN A 87 -68.72 -54.70 -7.67
N GLY A 88 -68.07 -53.50 -7.62
CA GLY A 88 -67.74 -52.69 -8.79
C GLY A 88 -68.91 -51.79 -9.25
N GLY A 89 -69.95 -51.64 -8.46
CA GLY A 89 -71.06 -50.71 -8.67
C GLY A 89 -70.68 -49.29 -8.41
N VAL A 90 -70.94 -48.35 -9.32
CA VAL A 90 -70.60 -46.93 -9.16
C VAL A 90 -71.67 -46.28 -8.28
N LEU A 91 -71.31 -45.93 -7.04
CA LEU A 91 -72.17 -45.21 -6.12
C LEU A 91 -72.27 -43.72 -6.47
N PHE A 92 -71.16 -43.09 -6.81
CA PHE A 92 -71.14 -41.66 -7.19
C PHE A 92 -69.95 -41.39 -8.09
N SER A 93 -70.11 -40.58 -9.15
CA SER A 93 -69.01 -40.21 -9.99
C SER A 93 -69.25 -38.89 -10.70
N THR A 94 -68.33 -37.92 -10.48
CA THR A 94 -68.18 -36.72 -11.29
C THR A 94 -66.88 -36.74 -12.12
N ALA A 95 -66.12 -37.83 -12.00
CA ALA A 95 -64.83 -37.98 -12.66
C ALA A 95 -64.96 -38.10 -14.17
N PRO A 96 -64.12 -37.47 -15.01
CA PRO A 96 -64.05 -37.68 -16.46
C PRO A 96 -63.77 -39.14 -16.82
N GLN A 97 -64.15 -39.51 -18.02
CA GLN A 97 -63.96 -40.90 -18.49
C GLN A 97 -62.52 -41.39 -18.48
N ALA A 98 -61.58 -40.48 -18.80
CA ALA A 98 -60.14 -40.73 -18.75
C ALA A 98 -59.65 -41.06 -17.31
N LEU A 99 -60.16 -40.37 -16.31
CA LEU A 99 -59.81 -40.59 -14.89
C LEU A 99 -60.35 -41.91 -14.38
N ARG A 100 -61.60 -42.26 -14.78
CA ARG A 100 -62.23 -43.56 -14.47
C ARG A 100 -61.48 -44.76 -15.12
N ALA A 101 -60.95 -44.61 -16.32
CA ALA A 101 -60.08 -45.59 -16.93
C ALA A 101 -58.79 -45.83 -16.13
N HIS A 102 -58.20 -44.82 -15.64
CA HIS A 102 -56.99 -44.90 -14.76
C HIS A 102 -57.31 -45.64 -13.44
N ALA A 103 -58.45 -45.38 -12.82
CA ALA A 103 -58.87 -46.07 -11.61
C ALA A 103 -58.99 -47.57 -11.76
N ARG A 104 -59.38 -48.02 -12.96
CA ARG A 104 -59.49 -49.48 -13.29
C ARG A 104 -58.14 -50.15 -13.43
N THR A 105 -57.10 -49.41 -13.85
CA THR A 105 -55.78 -50.00 -14.08
C THR A 105 -54.94 -50.00 -12.81
N GLN A 106 -55.28 -49.15 -11.85
CA GLN A 106 -54.59 -49.06 -10.54
C GLN A 106 -55.60 -49.34 -9.45
N PRO A 107 -55.69 -50.55 -8.93
CA PRO A 107 -56.64 -50.86 -7.85
C PRO A 107 -56.37 -50.09 -6.60
N ALA A 108 -57.42 -49.67 -5.92
CA ALA A 108 -57.35 -48.95 -4.66
C ALA A 108 -56.69 -49.85 -3.59
N ASP A 109 -55.71 -49.30 -2.85
CA ASP A 109 -55.04 -49.97 -1.73
C ASP A 109 -55.59 -49.42 -0.36
N THR A 110 -55.36 -50.18 0.68
CA THR A 110 -55.82 -49.78 2.03
C THR A 110 -55.09 -48.54 2.55
N GLU A 111 -53.84 -48.33 2.10
CA GLU A 111 -53.11 -47.09 2.39
C GLU A 111 -53.39 -46.05 1.30
N PRO A 112 -53.61 -44.76 1.70
CA PRO A 112 -53.85 -43.68 0.77
C PRO A 112 -52.63 -43.53 -0.17
N ARG A 113 -52.79 -43.80 -1.48
CA ARG A 113 -51.75 -43.59 -2.47
C ARG A 113 -51.96 -42.25 -3.16
N ARG A 114 -50.99 -41.38 -3.02
CA ARG A 114 -50.92 -40.09 -3.71
C ARG A 114 -50.33 -40.28 -5.10
N HIS A 115 -50.99 -39.78 -6.11
CA HIS A 115 -50.57 -39.88 -7.52
C HIS A 115 -50.64 -38.51 -8.18
N ASP A 116 -49.64 -38.22 -8.99
CA ASP A 116 -49.67 -37.10 -9.93
C ASP A 116 -49.92 -37.69 -11.32
N TRP A 117 -51.09 -37.45 -11.84
CA TRP A 117 -51.47 -37.99 -13.19
C TRP A 117 -51.48 -36.86 -14.22
N THR A 118 -50.99 -37.17 -15.42
CA THR A 118 -51.15 -36.29 -16.59
C THR A 118 -52.12 -36.96 -17.54
N LEU A 119 -53.25 -36.32 -17.81
CA LEU A 119 -54.26 -36.81 -18.77
C LEU A 119 -53.77 -36.55 -20.20
N ALA A 120 -54.48 -37.21 -21.18
CA ALA A 120 -54.15 -37.11 -22.61
C ALA A 120 -54.31 -35.67 -23.19
N ASP A 121 -55.12 -34.84 -22.57
CA ASP A 121 -55.32 -33.41 -22.87
C ASP A 121 -54.23 -32.47 -22.28
N GLY A 122 -53.29 -33.05 -21.53
CA GLY A 122 -52.19 -32.33 -20.91
C GLY A 122 -52.53 -31.79 -19.50
N SER A 123 -53.74 -31.94 -18.99
CA SER A 123 -54.11 -31.56 -17.63
C SER A 123 -53.38 -32.44 -16.60
N ARG A 124 -52.89 -31.82 -15.54
CA ARG A 124 -52.26 -32.51 -14.41
C ARG A 124 -53.23 -32.56 -13.24
N LEU A 125 -53.38 -33.75 -12.69
CA LEU A 125 -54.28 -33.99 -11.56
C LEU A 125 -53.50 -34.56 -10.38
N HIS A 126 -53.73 -34.01 -9.22
CA HIS A 126 -53.33 -34.60 -7.94
C HIS A 126 -54.42 -35.53 -7.52
N ALA A 127 -54.18 -36.83 -7.50
CA ALA A 127 -55.16 -37.85 -7.23
C ALA A 127 -54.83 -38.65 -5.97
N LEU A 128 -55.85 -38.97 -5.22
CA LEU A 128 -55.79 -39.86 -4.07
C LEU A 128 -56.66 -41.09 -4.36
N ASN A 129 -56.04 -42.25 -4.35
CA ASN A 129 -56.74 -43.54 -4.55
C ASN A 129 -56.59 -44.36 -3.26
N LEU A 130 -57.73 -44.73 -2.64
CA LEU A 130 -57.74 -45.53 -1.43
C LEU A 130 -58.93 -46.44 -1.35
N ARG A 131 -58.78 -47.58 -0.66
CA ARG A 131 -59.85 -48.48 -0.26
C ARG A 131 -60.11 -48.31 1.22
N GLN A 132 -61.39 -48.01 1.56
CA GLN A 132 -61.83 -47.82 2.94
C GLN A 132 -62.75 -48.91 3.37
N THR A 133 -62.56 -49.48 4.56
CA THR A 133 -63.47 -50.43 5.14
C THR A 133 -64.46 -49.65 6.00
N LEU A 134 -65.71 -49.82 5.73
CA LEU A 134 -66.84 -49.18 6.42
C LEU A 134 -67.16 -49.92 7.74
N ALA A 135 -67.96 -49.28 8.60
CA ALA A 135 -68.32 -49.80 9.91
C ALA A 135 -69.15 -51.14 9.84
N ASP A 136 -69.82 -51.42 8.69
CA ASP A 136 -70.58 -52.66 8.42
C ASP A 136 -69.70 -53.76 7.87
N GLY A 137 -68.39 -53.58 7.69
CA GLY A 137 -67.44 -54.54 7.12
C GLY A 137 -67.36 -54.53 5.60
N SER A 138 -68.15 -53.75 4.92
CA SER A 138 -68.08 -53.61 3.44
C SER A 138 -66.88 -52.67 3.08
N SER A 139 -66.36 -52.84 1.84
CA SER A 139 -65.23 -51.95 1.37
C SER A 139 -65.69 -51.00 0.29
N LEU A 140 -65.12 -49.81 0.29
CA LEU A 140 -65.35 -48.74 -0.68
C LEU A 140 -64.08 -48.41 -1.38
N ALA A 141 -64.02 -48.38 -2.69
CA ALA A 141 -62.91 -47.87 -3.48
C ALA A 141 -63.21 -46.41 -3.85
N THR A 142 -62.39 -45.53 -3.40
CA THR A 142 -62.56 -44.05 -3.54
C THR A 142 -61.39 -43.50 -4.32
N LEU A 143 -61.64 -42.85 -5.44
CA LEU A 143 -60.71 -42.06 -6.22
C LEU A 143 -61.15 -40.61 -6.19
N LEU A 144 -60.27 -39.73 -5.67
CA LEU A 144 -60.45 -38.29 -5.62
C LEU A 144 -59.37 -37.64 -6.46
N ALA A 145 -59.67 -36.57 -7.19
CA ALA A 145 -58.66 -35.82 -7.92
C ALA A 145 -58.96 -34.31 -7.97
N ILE A 146 -57.94 -33.52 -7.86
CA ILE A 146 -57.96 -32.06 -8.00
C ILE A 146 -57.11 -31.66 -9.18
N ASP A 147 -57.56 -30.69 -9.98
CA ASP A 147 -56.82 -30.19 -11.14
C ASP A 147 -55.72 -29.17 -10.67
N ASP A 148 -54.47 -29.42 -11.04
CA ASP A 148 -53.33 -28.49 -10.79
C ASP A 148 -53.60 -27.12 -11.44
N ALA A 149 -54.44 -27.04 -12.48
CA ALA A 149 -54.86 -25.80 -13.11
C ALA A 149 -55.58 -24.83 -12.17
N ARG A 150 -56.16 -25.34 -11.04
CA ARG A 150 -56.82 -24.53 -9.99
C ARG A 150 -55.92 -23.41 -9.46
N HIS A 151 -54.62 -23.69 -9.36
CA HIS A 151 -53.65 -22.73 -8.85
C HIS A 151 -52.85 -22.00 -9.96
N ALA A 152 -53.10 -22.31 -11.23
CA ALA A 152 -52.31 -21.78 -12.35
C ALA A 152 -52.33 -20.27 -12.43
N ASP A 153 -53.48 -19.63 -12.27
CA ASP A 153 -53.62 -18.16 -12.30
C ASP A 153 -52.92 -17.52 -11.13
N PHE A 154 -53.02 -18.10 -9.94
CA PHE A 154 -52.35 -17.62 -8.74
C PHE A 154 -50.81 -17.72 -8.94
N LEU A 155 -50.30 -18.86 -9.33
CA LEU A 155 -48.88 -19.09 -9.59
C LEU A 155 -48.32 -18.18 -10.70
N GLN A 156 -49.10 -17.89 -11.73
CA GLN A 156 -48.72 -16.97 -12.79
C GLN A 156 -48.62 -15.54 -12.29
N ARG A 157 -49.63 -15.05 -11.56
CA ARG A 157 -49.59 -13.72 -10.93
C ARG A 157 -48.44 -13.60 -9.93
N PHE A 158 -48.26 -14.62 -9.09
CA PHE A 158 -47.18 -14.68 -8.10
C PHE A 158 -45.79 -14.62 -8.79
N ARG A 159 -45.60 -15.39 -9.87
CA ARG A 159 -44.36 -15.36 -10.67
C ARG A 159 -44.10 -13.99 -11.27
N HIS A 160 -45.09 -13.29 -11.81
CA HIS A 160 -44.95 -11.97 -12.35
C HIS A 160 -44.58 -10.94 -11.24
N LEU A 161 -45.30 -10.96 -10.12
CA LEU A 161 -45.04 -10.08 -9.01
C LEU A 161 -43.61 -10.30 -8.46
N LEU A 162 -43.23 -11.56 -8.30
CA LEU A 162 -41.90 -11.96 -7.83
C LEU A 162 -40.80 -11.48 -8.80
N ALA A 163 -41.01 -11.66 -10.11
CA ALA A 163 -40.07 -11.22 -11.14
C ALA A 163 -39.89 -9.67 -11.10
N VAL A 164 -40.98 -8.93 -11.01
CA VAL A 164 -40.93 -7.44 -10.88
C VAL A 164 -40.18 -7.02 -9.63
N ALA A 165 -40.52 -7.63 -8.48
CA ALA A 165 -39.83 -7.35 -7.21
C ALA A 165 -38.33 -7.65 -7.27
N LEU A 166 -37.93 -8.77 -7.89
CA LEU A 166 -36.52 -9.16 -8.08
C LEU A 166 -35.77 -8.17 -8.96
N VAL A 167 -36.38 -7.76 -10.09
CA VAL A 167 -35.77 -6.75 -10.98
C VAL A 167 -35.62 -5.42 -10.25
N ALA A 168 -36.65 -4.96 -9.54
CA ALA A 168 -36.58 -3.72 -8.74
C ALA A 168 -35.48 -3.80 -7.67
N ALA A 169 -35.40 -4.90 -6.95
CA ALA A 169 -34.36 -5.13 -5.92
C ALA A 169 -32.94 -5.16 -6.54
N ALA A 170 -32.77 -5.82 -7.69
CA ALA A 170 -31.48 -5.86 -8.41
C ALA A 170 -31.03 -4.47 -8.87
N VAL A 171 -31.95 -3.66 -9.41
CA VAL A 171 -31.67 -2.27 -9.80
C VAL A 171 -31.32 -1.42 -8.57
N ALA A 172 -32.11 -1.49 -7.51
CA ALA A 172 -31.84 -0.73 -6.27
C ALA A 172 -30.49 -1.11 -5.65
N SER A 173 -30.18 -2.41 -5.57
CA SER A 173 -28.88 -2.90 -5.09
C SER A 173 -27.70 -2.44 -5.95
N SER A 174 -27.88 -2.42 -7.28
CA SER A 174 -26.85 -1.94 -8.21
C SER A 174 -26.57 -0.44 -8.05
N LEU A 175 -27.62 0.37 -7.91
CA LEU A 175 -27.51 1.81 -7.69
C LEU A 175 -26.86 2.12 -6.34
N LEU A 176 -27.31 1.45 -5.27
CA LEU A 176 -26.76 1.62 -3.94
C LEU A 176 -25.30 1.18 -3.87
N GLY A 177 -24.96 0.02 -4.44
CA GLY A 177 -23.59 -0.46 -4.51
C GLY A 177 -22.67 0.49 -5.29
N GLY A 178 -23.15 1.03 -6.42
CA GLY A 178 -22.42 2.04 -7.21
C GLY A 178 -22.20 3.36 -6.44
N TYR A 179 -23.18 3.78 -5.65
CA TYR A 179 -23.07 4.96 -4.78
C TYR A 179 -22.01 4.73 -3.67
N VAL A 180 -22.11 3.63 -2.93
CA VAL A 180 -21.17 3.28 -1.85
C VAL A 180 -19.73 3.19 -2.37
N VAL A 181 -19.50 2.49 -3.49
CA VAL A 181 -18.16 2.35 -4.08
C VAL A 181 -17.58 3.71 -4.48
N ARG A 182 -18.39 4.61 -5.05
CA ARG A 182 -17.93 5.96 -5.40
C ARG A 182 -17.58 6.79 -4.18
N GLN A 183 -18.39 6.71 -3.14
CA GLN A 183 -18.19 7.44 -1.87
C GLN A 183 -16.90 6.96 -1.17
N THR A 184 -16.69 5.65 -1.09
CA THR A 184 -15.52 5.04 -0.43
C THR A 184 -14.21 5.34 -1.18
N LEU A 185 -14.24 5.42 -2.52
CA LEU A 185 -13.04 5.71 -3.33
C LEU A 185 -12.78 7.20 -3.55
N ARG A 186 -13.66 8.09 -3.11
CA ARG A 186 -13.50 9.55 -3.25
C ARG A 186 -12.23 10.06 -2.55
N PRO A 187 -11.93 9.70 -1.28
CA PRO A 187 -10.72 10.17 -0.59
C PRO A 187 -9.42 9.79 -1.32
N LEU A 188 -9.36 8.57 -1.88
CA LEU A 188 -8.20 8.12 -2.64
C LEU A 188 -7.95 8.98 -3.89
N ARG A 189 -9.01 9.40 -4.58
CA ARG A 189 -8.90 10.31 -5.72
C ARG A 189 -8.41 11.68 -5.30
N THR A 190 -8.93 12.23 -4.20
CA THR A 190 -8.49 13.51 -3.65
C THR A 190 -6.99 13.48 -3.32
N LEU A 191 -6.51 12.44 -2.62
CA LEU A 191 -5.08 12.26 -2.33
C LEU A 191 -4.23 12.17 -3.61
N ALA A 192 -4.70 11.44 -4.62
CA ALA A 192 -3.99 11.32 -5.90
C ALA A 192 -3.93 12.65 -6.67
N ASP A 193 -5.00 13.44 -6.63
CA ASP A 193 -5.05 14.74 -7.28
C ASP A 193 -4.21 15.79 -6.52
N GLU A 194 -4.23 15.79 -5.19
CA GLU A 194 -3.32 16.62 -4.38
C GLU A 194 -1.85 16.28 -4.66
N ALA A 195 -1.50 15.00 -4.71
CA ALA A 195 -0.15 14.56 -5.01
C ALA A 195 0.33 15.01 -6.41
N ARG A 196 -0.56 15.06 -7.41
CA ARG A 196 -0.23 15.56 -8.76
C ARG A 196 0.10 17.04 -8.80
N HIS A 197 -0.42 17.83 -7.88
CA HIS A 197 -0.18 19.28 -7.82
C HIS A 197 1.07 19.64 -7.01
N ILE A 198 1.78 18.66 -6.45
CA ILE A 198 3.04 18.87 -5.77
C ILE A 198 4.14 18.98 -6.83
N THR A 199 4.78 20.13 -6.88
CA THR A 199 5.93 20.45 -7.75
C THR A 199 7.12 20.85 -6.89
N ALA A 200 8.33 20.91 -7.47
CA ALA A 200 9.54 21.31 -6.78
C ALA A 200 9.42 22.64 -6.01
N GLY A 201 8.65 23.61 -6.55
CA GLY A 201 8.38 24.89 -5.88
C GLY A 201 7.29 24.83 -4.79
N ARG A 202 6.64 23.68 -4.57
CA ARG A 202 5.53 23.52 -3.62
C ARG A 202 5.68 22.26 -2.74
N LEU A 203 6.90 21.82 -2.49
CA LEU A 203 7.19 20.66 -1.65
C LEU A 203 6.81 20.84 -0.17
N GLN A 204 6.55 22.07 0.28
CA GLN A 204 6.09 22.37 1.64
C GLN A 204 4.65 21.94 1.90
N ARG A 205 3.86 21.73 0.84
CA ARG A 205 2.47 21.33 0.97
C ARG A 205 2.42 19.88 1.44
N ARG A 206 1.59 19.63 2.46
CA ARG A 206 1.36 18.28 3.00
C ARG A 206 -0.04 17.80 2.62
N LEU A 207 -0.16 16.51 2.40
CA LEU A 207 -1.44 15.86 2.22
C LEU A 207 -2.20 15.91 3.54
N THR A 208 -3.40 16.50 3.54
CA THR A 208 -4.23 16.65 4.74
C THR A 208 -4.93 15.33 5.06
N ALA A 209 -4.68 14.77 6.24
CA ALA A 209 -5.28 13.52 6.70
C ALA A 209 -6.65 13.71 7.40
N GLU A 210 -7.15 14.94 7.55
CA GLU A 210 -8.32 15.26 8.39
C GLU A 210 -9.64 14.58 7.97
N HIS A 211 -9.74 14.04 6.76
CA HIS A 211 -10.95 13.36 6.26
C HIS A 211 -10.64 12.04 5.54
N VAL A 212 -9.49 11.45 5.85
CA VAL A 212 -9.03 10.22 5.21
C VAL A 212 -9.42 9.03 6.09
N PRO A 213 -10.04 7.96 5.54
CA PRO A 213 -10.26 6.73 6.28
C PRO A 213 -8.97 6.19 6.91
N VAL A 214 -9.09 5.53 8.07
CA VAL A 214 -7.95 5.01 8.86
C VAL A 214 -7.04 4.11 8.00
N GLU A 215 -7.62 3.37 7.06
CA GLU A 215 -6.91 2.49 6.14
C GLU A 215 -5.97 3.25 5.16
N LEU A 216 -6.25 4.52 4.91
CA LEU A 216 -5.44 5.37 4.03
C LEU A 216 -4.52 6.32 4.80
N GLU A 217 -4.65 6.41 6.11
CA GLU A 217 -3.82 7.28 6.96
C GLU A 217 -2.34 6.91 6.88
N GLN A 218 -2.03 5.63 6.94
CA GLN A 218 -0.66 5.13 6.82
C GLN A 218 -0.04 5.46 5.45
N LEU A 219 -0.85 5.43 4.38
CA LEU A 219 -0.41 5.83 3.05
C LEU A 219 -0.12 7.33 2.99
N ALA A 220 -1.00 8.16 3.54
CA ALA A 220 -0.82 9.61 3.59
C ALA A 220 0.43 9.99 4.40
N GLN A 221 0.68 9.34 5.55
CA GLN A 221 1.88 9.52 6.36
C GLN A 221 3.15 9.12 5.62
N SER A 222 3.14 7.98 4.91
CA SER A 222 4.27 7.50 4.11
C SER A 222 4.62 8.48 2.98
N LEU A 223 3.60 8.99 2.28
CA LEU A 223 3.77 10.02 1.23
C LEU A 223 4.29 11.33 1.81
N ASN A 224 3.76 11.79 2.94
CA ASN A 224 4.26 12.99 3.61
C ASN A 224 5.71 12.83 4.08
N GLY A 225 6.10 11.65 4.55
CA GLY A 225 7.49 11.33 4.89
C GLY A 225 8.43 11.37 3.67
N MET A 226 7.97 10.88 2.52
CA MET A 226 8.70 10.98 1.26
C MET A 226 8.85 12.43 0.81
N LEU A 227 7.78 13.23 0.87
CA LEU A 227 7.79 14.66 0.52
C LEU A 227 8.74 15.45 1.43
N ALA A 228 8.80 15.14 2.72
CA ALA A 228 9.72 15.78 3.65
C ALA A 228 11.19 15.52 3.27
N ARG A 229 11.54 14.29 2.88
CA ARG A 229 12.88 13.94 2.40
C ARG A 229 13.21 14.66 1.10
N LEU A 230 12.30 14.64 0.12
CA LEU A 230 12.49 15.34 -1.16
C LEU A 230 12.68 16.85 -0.96
N GLN A 231 11.91 17.46 -0.06
CA GLN A 231 12.06 18.87 0.29
C GLN A 231 13.45 19.15 0.86
N GLN A 232 13.90 18.34 1.80
CA GLN A 232 15.22 18.48 2.44
C GLN A 232 16.35 18.33 1.41
N ASP A 233 16.25 17.37 0.52
CA ASP A 233 17.24 17.14 -0.53
C ASP A 233 17.27 18.29 -1.54
N PHE A 234 16.09 18.84 -1.90
CA PHE A 234 15.99 20.00 -2.78
C PHE A 234 16.54 21.27 -2.14
N GLU A 235 16.26 21.52 -0.86
CA GLU A 235 16.80 22.66 -0.12
C GLU A 235 18.34 22.58 -0.03
N ARG A 236 18.88 21.38 0.23
CA ARG A 236 20.33 21.15 0.22
C ARG A 236 20.95 21.43 -1.14
N LEU A 237 20.32 20.93 -2.22
CA LEU A 237 20.80 21.14 -3.58
C LEU A 237 20.74 22.61 -4.00
N SER A 238 19.65 23.28 -3.65
CA SER A 238 19.48 24.71 -3.95
C SER A 238 20.48 25.58 -3.21
N GLY A 239 20.68 25.32 -1.90
CA GLY A 239 21.72 25.99 -1.10
C GLY A 239 23.10 25.77 -1.70
N PHE A 240 23.47 24.51 -2.01
CA PHE A 240 24.73 24.17 -2.66
C PHE A 240 24.96 24.92 -3.96
N SER A 241 23.94 24.98 -4.83
CA SER A 241 24.04 25.70 -6.11
C SER A 241 24.21 27.21 -5.93
N GLY A 242 23.55 27.78 -4.93
CA GLY A 242 23.69 29.19 -4.59
C GLY A 242 25.09 29.54 -4.09
N ASP A 243 25.61 28.75 -3.14
CA ASP A 243 26.96 28.91 -2.60
C ASP A 243 28.02 28.75 -3.68
N LEU A 244 27.90 27.73 -4.53
CA LEU A 244 28.79 27.49 -5.66
C LEU A 244 28.83 28.68 -6.62
N ALA A 245 27.64 29.21 -7.00
CA ALA A 245 27.58 30.35 -7.91
C ALA A 245 28.24 31.61 -7.32
N HIS A 246 28.11 31.80 -6.00
CA HIS A 246 28.73 32.94 -5.31
C HIS A 246 30.25 32.81 -5.27
N GLU A 247 30.76 31.66 -4.85
CA GLU A 247 32.20 31.42 -4.68
C GLU A 247 32.97 31.32 -6.02
N LEU A 248 32.31 30.96 -7.11
CA LEU A 248 32.93 31.03 -8.44
C LEU A 248 32.88 32.44 -9.06
N ARG A 249 31.85 33.22 -8.79
CA ARG A 249 31.69 34.56 -9.38
C ARG A 249 32.80 35.51 -8.93
N THR A 250 33.14 35.49 -7.67
CA THR A 250 34.12 36.41 -7.08
C THR A 250 35.50 36.33 -7.73
N PRO A 251 36.19 35.15 -7.75
CA PRO A 251 37.49 35.02 -8.41
C PRO A 251 37.46 35.30 -9.91
N ILE A 252 36.40 34.86 -10.61
CA ILE A 252 36.23 35.15 -12.04
C ILE A 252 36.16 36.67 -12.29
N THR A 253 35.33 37.37 -11.47
CA THR A 253 35.21 38.83 -11.59
C THR A 253 36.53 39.54 -11.28
N ASN A 254 37.28 39.09 -10.27
CA ASN A 254 38.59 39.64 -9.92
C ASN A 254 39.60 39.48 -11.03
N MET A 255 39.71 38.25 -11.59
CA MET A 255 40.60 38.02 -12.73
C MET A 255 40.23 38.87 -13.95
N LEU A 256 38.90 38.92 -14.27
CA LEU A 256 38.44 39.72 -15.40
C LEU A 256 38.78 41.21 -15.20
N THR A 257 38.62 41.73 -13.99
CA THR A 257 38.97 43.12 -13.62
C THR A 257 40.47 43.37 -13.74
N GLN A 258 41.32 42.45 -13.25
CA GLN A 258 42.79 42.57 -13.36
C GLN A 258 43.22 42.60 -14.84
N VAL A 259 42.70 41.69 -15.66
CA VAL A 259 42.98 41.64 -17.08
C VAL A 259 42.53 42.93 -17.80
N GLN A 260 41.31 43.44 -17.50
CA GLN A 260 40.77 44.65 -18.08
C GLN A 260 41.62 45.89 -17.72
N VAL A 261 42.04 45.99 -16.44
CA VAL A 261 42.88 47.09 -15.98
C VAL A 261 44.25 47.14 -16.66
N VAL A 262 44.85 45.96 -16.86
CA VAL A 262 46.18 45.88 -17.54
C VAL A 262 46.03 46.15 -19.02
N LEU A 263 44.95 45.76 -19.65
CA LEU A 263 44.70 46.01 -21.09
C LEU A 263 44.24 47.46 -21.39
N ALA A 264 43.71 48.19 -20.37
CA ALA A 264 43.21 49.54 -20.58
C ALA A 264 44.32 50.57 -20.96
N HIS A 265 45.56 50.33 -20.57
CA HIS A 265 46.73 51.18 -20.91
C HIS A 265 47.97 50.33 -21.17
N PRO A 266 48.86 50.78 -22.08
CA PRO A 266 50.15 50.09 -22.27
C PRO A 266 50.93 49.97 -20.97
N ARG A 267 51.46 48.76 -20.68
CA ARG A 267 52.19 48.42 -19.47
C ARG A 267 53.55 47.83 -19.84
N SER A 268 54.41 47.67 -18.86
CA SER A 268 55.68 46.92 -19.06
C SER A 268 55.40 45.42 -19.24
N ASN A 269 56.29 44.72 -19.93
CA ASN A 269 56.22 43.27 -20.09
C ASN A 269 56.19 42.55 -18.71
N GLU A 270 56.83 43.09 -17.69
CA GLU A 270 56.81 42.54 -16.33
C GLU A 270 55.44 42.66 -15.71
N SER A 271 54.73 43.80 -15.86
CA SER A 271 53.37 43.95 -15.38
C SER A 271 52.38 43.00 -16.06
N TYR A 272 52.53 42.74 -17.34
CA TYR A 272 51.72 41.73 -18.04
C TYR A 272 51.99 40.32 -17.49
N ARG A 273 53.28 39.99 -17.24
CA ARG A 273 53.70 38.73 -16.70
C ARG A 273 53.19 38.49 -15.29
N GLU A 274 53.29 39.49 -14.37
CA GLU A 274 52.76 39.41 -13.04
C GLU A 274 51.24 39.19 -13.04
N THR A 275 50.49 39.88 -13.88
CA THR A 275 49.06 39.70 -14.01
C THR A 275 48.68 38.32 -14.50
N LEU A 276 49.39 37.80 -15.51
CA LEU A 276 49.20 36.45 -16.03
C LEU A 276 49.52 35.38 -14.99
N LEU A 277 50.57 35.56 -14.20
CA LEU A 277 50.92 34.65 -13.11
C LEU A 277 49.82 34.67 -12.03
N SER A 278 49.35 35.84 -11.59
CA SER A 278 48.23 35.98 -10.65
C SER A 278 46.93 35.32 -11.18
N CYS A 279 46.61 35.51 -12.45
CA CYS A 279 45.47 34.84 -13.07
C CYS A 279 45.65 33.32 -13.12
N ALA A 280 46.84 32.83 -13.41
CA ALA A 280 47.13 31.40 -13.43
C ALA A 280 46.98 30.76 -12.05
N GLU A 281 47.46 31.42 -10.98
CA GLU A 281 47.28 30.98 -9.61
C GLU A 281 45.80 30.93 -9.21
N GLU A 282 45.01 31.93 -9.58
CA GLU A 282 43.60 31.98 -9.28
C GLU A 282 42.79 30.93 -10.05
N LEU A 283 43.18 30.62 -11.32
CA LEU A 283 42.60 29.53 -12.07
C LEU A 283 42.91 28.15 -11.44
N GLN A 284 44.15 27.97 -10.94
CA GLN A 284 44.51 26.76 -10.19
C GLN A 284 43.67 26.59 -8.92
N ARG A 285 43.45 27.68 -8.14
CA ARG A 285 42.55 27.65 -6.98
C ARG A 285 41.12 27.31 -7.34
N LEU A 286 40.59 27.86 -8.44
CA LEU A 286 39.28 27.52 -8.95
C LEU A 286 39.18 26.03 -9.32
N ALA A 287 40.17 25.49 -10.06
CA ALA A 287 40.21 24.09 -10.40
C ALA A 287 40.20 23.18 -9.15
N GLN A 288 40.99 23.55 -8.14
CA GLN A 288 41.02 22.85 -6.84
C GLN A 288 39.64 22.93 -6.14
N THR A 289 39.02 24.10 -6.10
CA THR A 289 37.70 24.32 -5.50
C THR A 289 36.63 23.48 -6.16
N VAL A 290 36.61 23.42 -7.50
CA VAL A 290 35.70 22.56 -8.27
C VAL A 290 35.95 21.08 -7.96
N GLY A 291 37.22 20.65 -7.89
CA GLY A 291 37.58 19.29 -7.50
C GLY A 291 37.11 18.93 -6.08
N ASP A 292 37.26 19.84 -5.13
CA ASP A 292 36.82 19.68 -3.75
C ASP A 292 35.30 19.59 -3.64
N LEU A 293 34.57 20.38 -4.43
CA LEU A 293 33.11 20.35 -4.50
C LEU A 293 32.57 19.05 -5.09
N LEU A 294 33.17 18.57 -6.18
CA LEU A 294 32.81 17.29 -6.78
C LEU A 294 33.06 16.13 -5.80
N TYR A 295 34.17 16.19 -5.10
CA TYR A 295 34.50 15.19 -4.09
C TYR A 295 33.50 15.23 -2.91
N LEU A 296 33.16 16.44 -2.43
CA LEU A 296 32.18 16.61 -1.37
C LEU A 296 30.80 16.05 -1.77
N ALA A 297 30.36 16.34 -2.99
CA ALA A 297 29.10 15.82 -3.53
C ALA A 297 29.11 14.29 -3.61
N GLN A 298 30.25 13.69 -4.00
CA GLN A 298 30.42 12.24 -4.01
C GLN A 298 30.43 11.64 -2.61
N ALA A 299 31.10 12.27 -1.65
CA ALA A 299 31.18 11.80 -0.27
C ALA A 299 29.85 11.87 0.49
N GLU A 300 28.98 12.81 0.13
CA GLU A 300 27.64 12.97 0.71
C GLU A 300 26.57 12.08 0.04
N ALA A 301 26.86 11.47 -1.11
CA ALA A 301 25.89 10.61 -1.82
C ALA A 301 25.54 9.35 -1.01
N PRO A 302 24.27 8.93 -0.95
CA PRO A 302 23.89 7.70 -0.29
C PRO A 302 24.60 6.48 -0.89
N GLY A 303 25.37 5.74 -0.07
CA GLY A 303 26.12 4.57 -0.53
C GLY A 303 27.47 4.88 -1.14
N ALA A 304 28.00 6.07 -0.98
CA ALA A 304 29.22 6.62 -1.56
C ALA A 304 30.54 5.98 -1.05
N LEU A 305 30.50 5.05 -0.09
CA LEU A 305 31.71 4.40 0.40
C LEU A 305 32.18 3.34 -0.59
N PRO A 306 33.31 3.58 -1.28
CA PRO A 306 34.06 2.50 -1.89
C PRO A 306 34.47 1.49 -0.82
N SER A 307 34.92 0.30 -1.22
CA SER A 307 35.31 -0.80 -0.34
C SER A 307 36.03 -0.34 0.94
N ARG A 308 35.55 -0.79 2.09
CA ARG A 308 36.20 -0.56 3.39
C ARG A 308 37.30 -1.61 3.58
N GLU A 309 38.42 -1.17 4.07
CA GLU A 309 39.57 -2.01 4.44
C GLU A 309 40.10 -1.62 5.82
N GLY A 310 40.87 -2.49 6.44
CA GLY A 310 41.60 -2.14 7.64
C GLY A 310 42.74 -1.18 7.30
N VAL A 311 42.67 0.05 7.83
CA VAL A 311 43.66 1.09 7.57
C VAL A 311 44.50 1.29 8.84
N ALA A 312 45.82 1.02 8.73
CA ALA A 312 46.80 1.40 9.75
C ALA A 312 46.96 2.92 9.76
N LEU A 313 46.38 3.58 10.75
CA LEU A 313 46.34 5.05 10.83
C LEU A 313 47.73 5.64 11.18
N ASP A 314 48.54 4.91 11.94
CA ASP A 314 49.91 5.27 12.28
C ASP A 314 50.78 5.42 11.04
N ALA A 315 50.84 4.39 10.18
CA ALA A 315 51.60 4.44 8.95
C ALA A 315 51.09 5.53 7.98
N MET A 316 49.78 5.75 7.93
CA MET A 316 49.20 6.78 7.10
C MET A 316 49.53 8.20 7.61
N VAL A 317 49.51 8.41 8.92
CA VAL A 317 49.86 9.71 9.54
C VAL A 317 51.34 9.95 9.38
N ASP A 318 52.22 8.97 9.62
CA ASP A 318 53.66 9.11 9.45
C ASP A 318 54.02 9.59 8.04
N ALA A 319 53.41 8.98 7.02
CA ALA A 319 53.60 9.39 5.61
C ALA A 319 53.12 10.85 5.36
N LEU A 320 52.03 11.27 6.01
CA LEU A 320 51.56 12.66 5.91
C LEU A 320 52.50 13.65 6.63
N LEU A 321 52.99 13.29 7.82
CA LEU A 321 53.96 14.13 8.52
C LEU A 321 55.25 14.33 7.75
N GLU A 322 55.81 13.25 7.17
CA GLU A 322 56.98 13.30 6.27
C GLU A 322 56.73 14.21 5.04
N PHE A 323 55.52 14.12 4.44
CA PHE A 323 55.16 14.98 3.30
C PHE A 323 55.10 16.45 3.67
N TYR A 324 54.61 16.80 4.89
CA TYR A 324 54.46 18.17 5.34
C TYR A 324 55.69 18.73 6.09
N ASP A 325 56.73 17.92 6.30
CA ASP A 325 57.88 18.28 7.15
C ASP A 325 58.62 19.55 6.64
N LEU A 326 58.91 19.63 5.36
CA LEU A 326 59.54 20.79 4.74
C LEU A 326 58.71 22.07 4.91
N LEU A 327 57.37 21.96 4.74
CA LEU A 327 56.46 23.10 4.92
C LEU A 327 56.37 23.51 6.39
N ALA A 328 56.47 22.58 7.31
CA ALA A 328 56.50 22.84 8.74
C ALA A 328 57.79 23.56 9.15
N GLU A 329 58.94 23.09 8.60
CA GLU A 329 60.23 23.76 8.83
C GLU A 329 60.25 25.22 8.35
N GLU A 330 59.70 25.50 7.17
CA GLU A 330 59.56 26.87 6.65
C GLU A 330 58.74 27.76 7.56
N ARG A 331 57.76 27.17 8.27
CA ARG A 331 56.89 27.88 9.23
C ARG A 331 57.40 27.82 10.69
N GLN A 332 58.58 27.27 10.92
CA GLN A 332 59.16 27.05 12.25
C GLN A 332 58.25 26.17 13.15
N LEU A 333 57.60 25.15 12.61
CA LEU A 333 56.74 24.22 13.31
C LEU A 333 57.41 22.86 13.38
N THR A 334 57.07 22.09 14.43
CA THR A 334 57.49 20.70 14.52
C THR A 334 56.26 19.81 14.48
N LEU A 335 56.39 18.67 13.80
CA LEU A 335 55.29 17.69 13.63
C LEU A 335 55.61 16.44 14.47
N ARG A 336 54.61 15.94 15.21
CA ARG A 336 54.78 14.73 16.02
C ARG A 336 53.52 13.86 16.03
N ARG A 337 53.71 12.57 15.98
CA ARG A 337 52.64 11.59 16.22
C ARG A 337 52.81 10.94 17.60
N GLU A 338 51.65 10.69 18.25
CA GLU A 338 51.56 9.94 19.50
C GLU A 338 50.53 8.82 19.33
N GLY A 339 50.85 7.58 19.79
CA GLY A 339 49.94 6.45 19.77
C GLY A 339 49.85 5.71 18.44
N SER A 340 48.95 4.76 18.36
CA SER A 340 48.63 3.98 17.17
C SER A 340 47.16 3.57 17.17
N ALA A 341 46.57 3.42 15.99
CA ALA A 341 45.19 2.97 15.85
C ALA A 341 44.94 2.38 14.46
N GLU A 342 43.96 1.51 14.36
CA GLU A 342 43.46 1.01 13.10
C GLU A 342 41.98 1.40 12.92
N ALA A 343 41.59 1.79 11.74
CA ALA A 343 40.19 2.10 11.40
C ALA A 343 39.70 1.27 10.22
N ASN A 344 38.43 0.94 10.21
CA ASN A 344 37.79 0.29 9.06
C ASN A 344 37.22 1.33 8.12
N GLY A 345 37.88 1.56 6.97
CA GLY A 345 37.47 2.63 6.07
C GLY A 345 38.15 2.60 4.71
N ASN A 346 37.89 3.64 3.92
CA ASN A 346 38.59 3.87 2.66
C ASN A 346 39.87 4.69 2.91
N ARG A 347 41.02 4.10 2.61
CA ARG A 347 42.32 4.71 2.86
C ARG A 347 42.49 6.08 2.23
N LEU A 348 42.06 6.27 0.98
CA LEU A 348 42.21 7.55 0.29
C LEU A 348 41.34 8.65 0.89
N MET A 349 40.13 8.31 1.31
CA MET A 349 39.23 9.26 1.97
C MET A 349 39.77 9.64 3.35
N LEU A 350 40.20 8.69 4.17
CA LEU A 350 40.79 8.95 5.49
C LEU A 350 42.08 9.76 5.38
N HIS A 351 42.94 9.42 4.44
CA HIS A 351 44.16 10.21 4.14
C HIS A 351 43.81 11.67 3.84
N ARG A 352 42.80 11.93 3.01
CA ARG A 352 42.35 13.30 2.68
C ARG A 352 41.78 14.03 3.89
N ALA A 353 41.01 13.34 4.74
CA ALA A 353 40.46 13.94 5.96
C ALA A 353 41.59 14.42 6.92
N VAL A 354 42.58 13.55 7.14
CA VAL A 354 43.72 13.88 8.00
C VAL A 354 44.61 14.97 7.36
N ALA A 355 44.87 14.89 6.06
CA ALA A 355 45.60 15.91 5.31
C ALA A 355 44.95 17.31 5.43
N ASN A 356 43.62 17.38 5.35
CA ASN A 356 42.88 18.64 5.55
C ASN A 356 43.06 19.21 6.97
N LEU A 357 43.03 18.33 7.99
CA LEU A 357 43.28 18.79 9.38
C LEU A 357 44.72 19.26 9.61
N LEU A 358 45.71 18.53 9.04
CA LEU A 358 47.11 18.92 9.11
C LEU A 358 47.37 20.22 8.37
N SER A 359 46.85 20.41 7.16
CA SER A 359 46.93 21.66 6.41
C SER A 359 46.32 22.82 7.18
N ASN A 360 45.17 22.62 7.83
CA ASN A 360 44.55 23.63 8.69
C ASN A 360 45.40 23.95 9.91
N ALA A 361 45.97 22.93 10.57
CA ALA A 361 46.86 23.12 11.70
C ALA A 361 48.14 23.92 11.33
N LEU A 362 48.79 23.57 10.23
CA LEU A 362 49.95 24.26 9.68
C LEU A 362 49.67 25.73 9.35
N GLN A 363 48.47 26.01 8.84
CA GLN A 363 48.06 27.37 8.50
C GLN A 363 47.83 28.28 9.71
N HIS A 364 47.32 27.69 10.82
CA HIS A 364 46.88 28.45 11.97
C HIS A 364 47.78 28.32 13.23
N ALA A 365 48.77 27.43 13.18
CA ALA A 365 49.70 27.29 14.31
C ALA A 365 50.59 28.51 14.46
N THR A 366 50.93 28.81 15.71
CA THR A 366 51.89 29.86 16.04
C THR A 366 53.32 29.39 15.75
N PRO A 367 54.15 30.15 15.01
CA PRO A 367 55.56 29.78 14.76
C PRO A 367 56.30 29.42 16.06
N GLY A 368 57.17 28.44 16.00
CA GLY A 368 57.93 27.95 17.16
C GLY A 368 57.18 26.94 18.04
N THR A 369 56.01 26.46 17.58
CA THR A 369 55.19 25.49 18.33
C THR A 369 55.13 24.11 17.65
N GLU A 370 54.56 23.15 18.37
CA GLU A 370 54.42 21.76 17.90
C GLU A 370 52.96 21.50 17.46
N ILE A 371 52.79 20.76 16.34
CA ILE A 371 51.53 20.15 15.95
C ILE A 371 51.59 18.68 16.32
N VAL A 372 50.63 18.21 17.14
CA VAL A 372 50.59 16.82 17.62
C VAL A 372 49.39 16.10 17.07
N VAL A 373 49.64 14.96 16.38
CA VAL A 373 48.58 14.03 15.94
C VAL A 373 48.52 12.86 16.91
N ARG A 374 47.46 12.80 17.70
CA ARG A 374 47.22 11.69 18.65
C ARG A 374 46.31 10.64 18.03
N LEU A 375 46.73 9.39 18.14
CA LEU A 375 45.98 8.23 17.70
C LEU A 375 45.60 7.37 18.91
N ASP A 376 44.33 7.04 19.07
CA ASP A 376 43.84 6.16 20.13
C ASP A 376 42.92 5.10 19.54
N GLY A 377 43.34 3.83 19.64
CA GLY A 377 42.63 2.63 19.18
C GLY A 377 42.23 1.70 20.34
N THR A 378 42.24 2.17 21.59
CA THR A 378 42.01 1.31 22.77
C THR A 378 40.54 0.94 23.00
N GLY A 379 39.61 1.53 22.27
CA GLY A 379 38.15 1.33 22.40
C GLY A 379 37.45 0.78 21.15
N PRO A 380 36.13 0.75 21.16
CA PRO A 380 35.33 0.37 19.99
C PRO A 380 35.37 1.40 18.86
N THR A 381 35.93 2.56 19.13
CA THR A 381 36.13 3.67 18.19
C THR A 381 37.60 4.04 18.13
N SER A 382 38.13 4.20 16.92
CA SER A 382 39.46 4.74 16.71
C SER A 382 39.37 6.26 16.61
N ARG A 383 40.24 6.97 17.35
CA ARG A 383 40.27 8.45 17.42
C ARG A 383 41.54 8.99 16.80
N ILE A 384 41.39 10.05 16.03
CA ILE A 384 42.48 10.86 15.47
C ILE A 384 42.28 12.28 15.96
N ALA A 385 43.16 12.79 16.79
CA ALA A 385 43.10 14.17 17.28
C ALA A 385 44.32 14.95 16.76
N VAL A 386 44.07 16.07 16.08
CA VAL A 386 45.09 17.00 15.59
C VAL A 386 45.05 18.21 16.49
N HIS A 387 46.14 18.45 17.23
CA HIS A 387 46.30 19.58 18.15
C HIS A 387 47.32 20.55 17.61
N ASN A 388 47.01 21.84 17.62
CA ASN A 388 47.92 22.92 17.32
C ASN A 388 47.75 24.09 18.33
N LEU A 389 48.83 24.75 18.65
CA LEU A 389 48.83 26.03 19.39
C LEU A 389 48.63 27.17 18.40
N GLY A 390 47.64 28.01 18.64
CA GLY A 390 47.32 29.16 17.80
C GLY A 390 46.26 30.03 18.41
N PRO A 391 45.80 31.09 17.72
CA PRO A 391 44.72 31.93 18.21
C PRO A 391 43.46 31.12 18.47
N SER A 392 42.82 31.30 19.61
CA SER A 392 41.57 30.63 19.96
C SER A 392 40.46 30.99 18.97
N ILE A 393 39.65 30.01 18.64
CA ILE A 393 38.49 30.18 17.76
C ILE A 393 37.34 30.74 18.59
N PRO A 394 36.68 31.83 18.16
CA PRO A 394 35.54 32.38 18.88
C PRO A 394 34.43 31.33 19.07
N MET A 395 33.82 31.24 20.26
CA MET A 395 32.80 30.26 20.61
C MET A 395 31.62 30.26 19.62
N GLN A 396 31.27 31.44 19.08
CA GLN A 396 30.21 31.61 18.10
C GLN A 396 30.53 30.98 16.72
N ALA A 397 31.84 30.83 16.40
CA ALA A 397 32.30 30.23 15.13
C ALA A 397 32.39 28.70 15.18
N LEU A 398 32.59 28.09 16.37
CA LEU A 398 32.81 26.65 16.54
C LEU A 398 31.70 25.77 15.88
N PRO A 399 30.40 26.06 16.02
CA PRO A 399 29.35 25.25 15.40
C PRO A 399 29.38 25.32 13.87
N ARG A 400 29.91 26.37 13.28
CA ARG A 400 29.91 26.66 11.85
C ARG A 400 31.20 26.28 11.13
N LEU A 401 32.24 25.86 11.85
CA LEU A 401 33.57 25.54 11.27
C LEU A 401 33.51 24.45 10.18
N PHE A 402 32.55 23.54 10.29
CA PHE A 402 32.35 22.45 9.35
C PHE A 402 31.31 22.78 8.26
N ASP A 403 30.77 24.02 8.25
CA ASP A 403 29.89 24.45 7.16
C ASP A 403 30.72 24.75 5.91
N ARG A 404 30.13 24.52 4.75
CA ARG A 404 30.78 24.76 3.47
C ARG A 404 31.09 26.25 3.34
N PHE A 405 32.30 26.56 2.80
CA PHE A 405 32.76 27.92 2.55
C PHE A 405 32.86 28.80 3.82
N PHE A 406 32.70 28.22 5.00
CA PHE A 406 32.86 28.98 6.24
C PHE A 406 34.34 29.35 6.44
N ARG A 407 34.60 30.65 6.68
CA ARG A 407 35.94 31.23 6.95
C ARG A 407 35.84 32.14 8.18
N GLY A 408 36.75 32.00 9.09
CA GLY A 408 36.87 32.91 10.21
C GLY A 408 37.31 34.31 9.77
N GLU A 409 37.04 35.34 10.57
CA GLU A 409 37.32 36.77 10.24
C GLU A 409 38.77 37.08 9.87
N ARG A 410 39.73 36.22 10.25
CA ARG A 410 41.18 36.43 10.03
C ARG A 410 41.72 35.72 8.78
N GLY A 411 40.93 34.90 8.11
CA GLY A 411 41.40 34.04 7.01
C GLY A 411 41.19 34.64 5.61
N ARG A 412 41.84 35.74 5.24
CA ARG A 412 41.71 36.37 3.91
C ARG A 412 42.56 35.70 2.80
N HIS A 413 43.47 34.79 3.08
CA HIS A 413 44.53 34.50 2.12
C HIS A 413 44.68 33.07 1.61
N GLU A 414 44.15 32.00 2.23
CA GLU A 414 44.35 30.64 1.71
C GLU A 414 43.15 29.70 1.95
N GLY A 415 42.67 29.06 0.87
CA GLY A 415 41.68 27.97 0.86
C GLY A 415 40.22 28.39 0.66
N ALA A 416 39.44 27.53 -0.01
CA ALA A 416 38.03 27.73 -0.34
C ALA A 416 37.08 27.51 0.86
N GLY A 417 37.58 27.20 2.07
CA GLY A 417 36.71 26.88 3.22
C GLY A 417 35.97 25.54 3.10
N LEU A 418 36.46 24.61 2.24
CA LEU A 418 35.85 23.31 2.00
C LEU A 418 36.53 22.16 2.78
N GLY A 419 37.78 22.30 3.20
CA GLY A 419 38.56 21.22 3.81
C GLY A 419 37.92 20.59 5.05
N LEU A 420 37.41 21.41 5.99
CA LEU A 420 36.70 20.91 7.17
C LEU A 420 35.32 20.29 6.83
N ALA A 421 34.60 20.86 5.87
CA ALA A 421 33.36 20.30 5.38
C ALA A 421 33.57 18.93 4.73
N ILE A 422 34.62 18.77 3.91
CA ILE A 422 35.06 17.50 3.32
C ILE A 422 35.42 16.48 4.42
N THR A 423 36.18 16.93 5.43
CA THR A 423 36.56 16.07 6.57
C THR A 423 35.30 15.53 7.28
N ARG A 424 34.34 16.41 7.58
CA ARG A 424 33.05 16.01 8.19
C ARG A 424 32.30 15.02 7.29
N ALA A 425 32.18 15.26 6.00
CA ALA A 425 31.49 14.37 5.06
C ALA A 425 32.17 12.98 5.00
N ILE A 426 33.50 12.93 4.95
CA ILE A 426 34.26 11.68 4.98
C ILE A 426 33.98 10.90 6.25
N VAL A 427 34.11 11.54 7.41
CA VAL A 427 33.93 10.88 8.71
C VAL A 427 32.49 10.39 8.88
N GLN A 428 31.51 11.18 8.47
CA GLN A 428 30.09 10.76 8.49
C GLN A 428 29.82 9.60 7.53
N ALA A 429 30.39 9.60 6.35
CA ALA A 429 30.30 8.47 5.40
C ALA A 429 30.86 7.17 6.01
N HIS A 430 31.86 7.27 6.87
CA HIS A 430 32.42 6.15 7.63
C HIS A 430 31.60 5.75 8.87
N GLY A 431 30.52 6.50 9.19
CA GLY A 431 29.69 6.28 10.39
C GLY A 431 30.33 6.82 11.68
N GLY A 432 31.27 7.74 11.52
CA GLY A 432 31.95 8.41 12.61
C GLY A 432 31.39 9.80 12.93
N SER A 433 32.07 10.50 13.82
CA SER A 433 31.76 11.89 14.21
C SER A 433 33.02 12.74 14.26
N VAL A 434 32.85 14.06 14.06
CA VAL A 434 33.92 15.06 14.16
C VAL A 434 33.56 16.08 15.21
N SER A 435 34.56 16.48 16.01
CA SER A 435 34.42 17.52 17.04
C SER A 435 35.62 18.48 17.02
N VAL A 436 35.44 19.65 17.65
CA VAL A 436 36.48 20.64 17.80
C VAL A 436 36.39 21.30 19.17
N VAL A 437 37.50 21.48 19.81
CA VAL A 437 37.64 22.24 21.06
C VAL A 437 38.74 23.28 20.83
N SER A 438 38.51 24.51 21.20
CA SER A 438 39.50 25.60 21.08
C SER A 438 39.45 26.47 22.31
N ASP A 439 40.60 26.58 23.01
CA ASP A 439 40.77 27.39 24.22
C ASP A 439 42.17 27.98 24.25
N ALA A 440 42.61 28.46 25.44
CA ALA A 440 43.94 29.02 25.65
C ALA A 440 45.09 28.00 25.51
N SER A 441 44.78 26.69 25.58
CA SER A 441 45.76 25.59 25.40
C SER A 441 45.92 25.18 23.93
N GLY A 442 45.15 25.77 23.01
CA GLY A 442 45.21 25.53 21.59
C GLY A 442 43.88 25.06 21.02
N THR A 443 43.94 24.54 19.79
CA THR A 443 42.79 23.96 19.08
C THR A 443 43.03 22.48 18.84
N VAL A 444 42.02 21.67 19.17
CA VAL A 444 42.00 20.21 18.92
C VAL A 444 40.83 19.88 18.00
N PHE A 445 41.12 19.33 16.85
CA PHE A 445 40.15 18.68 15.98
C PHE A 445 40.21 17.18 16.21
N GLU A 446 39.06 16.56 16.57
CA GLU A 446 39.00 15.12 16.83
C GLU A 446 38.06 14.43 15.82
N LEU A 447 38.53 13.34 15.20
CA LEU A 447 37.78 12.43 14.38
C LEU A 447 37.57 11.13 15.16
N ALA A 448 36.35 10.70 15.35
CA ALA A 448 36.00 9.40 15.91
C ALA A 448 35.44 8.49 14.81
N LEU A 449 36.11 7.38 14.55
CA LEU A 449 35.78 6.41 13.50
C LEU A 449 35.45 5.06 14.14
N PRO A 450 34.58 4.21 13.54
CA PRO A 450 34.42 2.84 13.98
C PRO A 450 35.75 2.09 13.91
N GLY A 451 36.16 1.45 15.01
CA GLY A 451 37.39 0.66 15.08
C GLY A 451 37.36 -0.57 14.14
N ALA A 452 38.54 -1.12 13.82
CA ALA A 452 38.66 -2.30 12.94
C ALA A 452 37.91 -3.53 13.49
N SER A 453 37.63 -3.59 14.81
CA SER A 453 36.93 -4.68 15.49
C SER A 453 35.42 -4.47 15.65
N GLY A 454 34.82 -3.45 15.04
CA GLY A 454 33.37 -3.23 15.06
C GLY A 454 32.60 -4.32 14.30
N PRO A 455 31.42 -4.76 14.80
CA PRO A 455 30.68 -5.86 14.18
C PRO A 455 30.34 -5.54 12.72
N ALA A 456 30.80 -6.41 11.82
CA ALA A 456 30.37 -6.43 10.43
C ALA A 456 28.83 -6.52 10.42
N GLN A 457 28.15 -5.45 10.03
CA GLN A 457 26.70 -5.48 9.76
C GLN A 457 26.47 -6.45 8.62
N THR A 458 26.18 -7.70 8.98
CA THR A 458 25.70 -8.74 8.07
C THR A 458 24.38 -8.22 7.48
N ARG A 459 24.42 -7.68 6.26
CA ARG A 459 23.23 -7.51 5.43
C ARG A 459 22.63 -8.90 5.25
N ARG A 460 21.61 -9.25 6.07
CA ARG A 460 20.68 -10.33 5.72
C ARG A 460 19.99 -9.91 4.44
N GLN A 461 20.45 -10.49 3.33
CA GLN A 461 19.65 -10.63 2.13
C GLN A 461 18.44 -11.47 2.52
N SER A 462 17.27 -10.84 2.67
CA SER A 462 16.00 -11.53 2.65
C SER A 462 15.64 -11.76 1.18
N SER A 463 16.12 -12.89 0.66
CA SER A 463 15.49 -13.58 -0.45
C SER A 463 14.29 -14.36 0.12
N ARG A 464 13.08 -13.89 -0.14
CA ARG A 464 11.89 -14.70 -0.46
C ARG A 464 10.76 -13.78 -0.93
#